data_d6e995122aeebb39dff45f0d1da94220
#
_entry.id   d6e995122aeebb39dff45f0d1da94220
#
_cell.length_a   1.000
_cell.length_b   1.000
_cell.length_c   1.000
_cell.angle_alpha   90.00
_cell.angle_beta   90.00
_cell.angle_gamma   90.00
#
_symmetry.space_group_name_H-M   'P 1'
#
loop_
_entity.id
_entity.type
_entity.pdbx_description
1 polymer ?
#
loop_
_entity_poly.entity_id
_entity_poly.type
_entity_poly.pdbx_seq_one_letter_code
_entity_poly.pdbx_strand_id
1 'polypeptide(L)'
;MRSGLEWNEDYVDGSVSDVIEMLASPDMAALAAAKPLEHEPGTHFYYSSGTTNIIARILGDHLGGRDAMEAALQDQLFRPAGMTNSIPKFDQAGTFVGSSFVYAPVRDFLAFGELFRNGGMAGEQRVLSQAWVDASVREHSIDDESGQGYGLQWWLARDEFGSFCCNGYEGQRIQVVPPLGLTFVRVGKTEADYSDDLRAFYNQVAQAFA
;
A
#
# COMPACT_ATOMS: atom_id res chain seq x y z
N MET A 1 2.61 9.64 2.74
CA MET A 1 1.51 10.45 2.18
C MET A 1 1.48 11.86 2.78
N ARG A 2 2.65 12.42 3.15
CA ARG A 2 2.76 13.78 3.74
C ARG A 2 4.02 14.50 3.25
N SER A 3 4.33 14.32 1.94
CA SER A 3 5.49 14.99 1.31
C SER A 3 5.28 16.50 1.16
N GLY A 4 4.03 16.93 1.03
CA GLY A 4 3.68 18.31 0.70
C GLY A 4 3.80 18.64 -0.79
N LEU A 5 4.18 17.69 -1.63
CA LEU A 5 4.24 17.89 -3.08
C LEU A 5 2.83 17.90 -3.67
N GLU A 6 2.63 18.76 -4.67
CA GLU A 6 1.44 18.74 -5.50
C GLU A 6 1.27 17.36 -6.16
N TRP A 7 0.04 16.84 -6.14
CA TRP A 7 -0.23 15.53 -6.74
C TRP A 7 -1.71 15.35 -7.07
N ASN A 8 -2.01 14.81 -8.24
CA ASN A 8 -3.35 14.39 -8.62
C ASN A 8 -3.40 12.89 -8.84
N GLU A 9 -4.08 12.15 -7.93
CA GLU A 9 -4.22 10.69 -7.95
C GLU A 9 -5.43 10.24 -8.79
N ASP A 10 -5.85 10.98 -9.82
CA ASP A 10 -6.91 10.55 -10.73
C ASP A 10 -6.43 9.38 -11.61
N TYR A 11 -7.25 8.34 -11.74
CA TYR A 11 -6.95 7.14 -12.53
C TYR A 11 -7.70 7.11 -13.88
N VAL A 12 -8.48 8.11 -14.21
CA VAL A 12 -9.41 8.13 -15.36
C VAL A 12 -9.07 9.25 -16.36
N ASP A 13 -8.94 10.49 -15.86
CA ASP A 13 -8.65 11.64 -16.72
C ASP A 13 -7.15 11.85 -16.90
N GLY A 14 -6.61 11.29 -17.99
CA GLY A 14 -5.18 11.42 -18.33
C GLY A 14 -4.71 12.84 -18.62
N SER A 15 -5.62 13.82 -18.75
CA SER A 15 -5.24 15.22 -18.99
C SER A 15 -4.82 15.96 -17.69
N VAL A 16 -5.19 15.42 -16.52
CA VAL A 16 -4.91 16.01 -15.22
C VAL A 16 -4.22 15.05 -14.27
N SER A 17 -4.11 13.77 -14.62
CA SER A 17 -3.61 12.70 -13.76
C SER A 17 -2.10 12.65 -13.69
N ASP A 18 -1.54 12.91 -12.52
CA ASP A 18 -0.12 12.70 -12.26
C ASP A 18 0.25 11.20 -12.21
N VAL A 19 -0.70 10.35 -11.81
CA VAL A 19 -0.50 8.89 -11.81
C VAL A 19 -0.30 8.35 -13.22
N ILE A 20 -1.15 8.76 -14.17
CA ILE A 20 -1.05 8.29 -15.56
C ILE A 20 0.23 8.84 -16.21
N GLU A 21 0.58 10.10 -15.97
CA GLU A 21 1.84 10.69 -16.40
C GLU A 21 3.04 9.91 -15.82
N MET A 22 3.02 9.64 -14.53
CA MET A 22 4.07 8.89 -13.84
C MET A 22 4.24 7.48 -14.41
N LEU A 23 3.14 6.76 -14.65
CA LEU A 23 3.19 5.39 -15.21
C LEU A 23 3.76 5.35 -16.63
N ALA A 24 3.69 6.46 -17.37
CA ALA A 24 4.30 6.62 -18.68
C ALA A 24 5.78 7.09 -18.61
N SER A 25 6.25 7.51 -17.43
CA SER A 25 7.61 8.03 -17.24
C SER A 25 8.63 6.90 -17.11
N PRO A 26 9.84 7.05 -17.69
CA PRO A 26 10.94 6.12 -17.46
C PRO A 26 11.53 6.20 -16.06
N ASP A 27 11.33 7.31 -15.33
CA ASP A 27 11.78 7.56 -13.96
C ASP A 27 10.63 8.15 -13.14
N MET A 28 9.86 7.26 -12.52
CA MET A 28 8.65 7.62 -11.77
C MET A 28 8.96 8.47 -10.53
N ALA A 29 10.05 8.16 -9.84
CA ALA A 29 10.43 8.88 -8.63
C ALA A 29 10.94 10.30 -8.95
N ALA A 30 11.71 10.46 -10.03
CA ALA A 30 12.20 11.78 -10.45
C ALA A 30 11.06 12.68 -10.90
N LEU A 31 10.08 12.15 -11.66
CA LEU A 31 8.89 12.90 -12.05
C LEU A 31 8.13 13.40 -10.81
N ALA A 32 7.87 12.51 -9.86
CA ALA A 32 7.16 12.87 -8.63
C ALA A 32 7.93 13.88 -7.77
N ALA A 33 9.25 13.74 -7.66
CA ALA A 33 10.10 14.65 -6.89
C ALA A 33 10.24 16.04 -7.55
N ALA A 34 9.96 16.17 -8.84
CA ALA A 34 9.99 17.44 -9.57
C ALA A 34 8.70 18.27 -9.42
N LYS A 35 7.64 17.70 -8.83
CA LYS A 35 6.38 18.43 -8.59
C LYS A 35 6.59 19.58 -7.59
N PRO A 36 5.86 20.69 -7.74
CA PRO A 36 5.94 21.81 -6.83
C PRO A 36 5.68 21.42 -5.37
N LEU A 37 6.31 22.10 -4.43
CA LEU A 37 5.96 22.01 -3.02
C LEU A 37 4.75 22.91 -2.74
N GLU A 38 3.61 22.32 -2.47
CA GLU A 38 2.34 23.01 -2.22
C GLU A 38 2.10 23.25 -0.72
N HIS A 39 2.52 22.29 0.11
CA HIS A 39 2.36 22.33 1.56
C HIS A 39 3.70 22.07 2.26
N GLU A 40 3.84 22.56 3.48
CA GLU A 40 4.97 22.21 4.32
C GLU A 40 4.96 20.69 4.59
N PRO A 41 6.09 19.99 4.37
CA PRO A 41 6.18 18.55 4.60
C PRO A 41 5.72 18.17 6.02
N GLY A 42 4.90 17.16 6.12
CA GLY A 42 4.38 16.69 7.39
C GLY A 42 3.08 17.39 7.88
N THR A 43 2.57 18.40 7.18
CA THR A 43 1.39 19.17 7.62
C THR A 43 0.09 18.75 6.94
N HIS A 44 0.15 18.25 5.71
CA HIS A 44 -1.01 17.90 4.91
C HIS A 44 -0.93 16.44 4.43
N PHE A 45 -2.04 15.71 4.52
CA PHE A 45 -2.16 14.38 3.95
C PHE A 45 -2.64 14.49 2.50
N TYR A 46 -1.93 13.82 1.62
CA TYR A 46 -2.34 13.62 0.25
C TYR A 46 -1.99 12.20 -0.19
N TYR A 47 -3.00 11.40 -0.58
CA TYR A 47 -2.71 10.07 -1.12
C TYR A 47 -1.94 10.21 -2.43
N SER A 48 -0.73 9.66 -2.49
CA SER A 48 0.18 9.89 -3.61
C SER A 48 1.02 8.66 -3.94
N SER A 49 0.77 8.08 -5.11
CA SER A 49 1.64 7.06 -5.70
C SER A 49 3.05 7.59 -5.92
N GLY A 50 3.18 8.88 -6.29
CA GLY A 50 4.48 9.52 -6.47
C GLY A 50 5.31 9.58 -5.20
N THR A 51 4.72 9.98 -4.08
CA THR A 51 5.40 9.99 -2.77
C THR A 51 5.92 8.60 -2.40
N THR A 52 5.15 7.55 -2.68
CA THR A 52 5.57 6.16 -2.42
C THR A 52 6.78 5.78 -3.27
N ASN A 53 6.82 6.16 -4.54
CA ASN A 53 7.94 5.86 -5.42
C ASN A 53 9.20 6.67 -5.08
N ILE A 54 9.07 7.90 -4.54
CA ILE A 54 10.22 8.64 -3.97
C ILE A 54 10.84 7.86 -2.81
N ILE A 55 10.02 7.33 -1.89
CA ILE A 55 10.51 6.52 -0.76
C ILE A 55 11.18 5.24 -1.28
N ALA A 56 10.58 4.58 -2.29
CA ALA A 56 11.16 3.39 -2.89
C ALA A 56 12.53 3.66 -3.54
N ARG A 57 12.70 4.82 -4.19
CA ARG A 57 13.98 5.27 -4.74
C ARG A 57 15.02 5.48 -3.63
N ILE A 58 14.68 6.23 -2.58
CA ILE A 58 15.58 6.49 -1.45
C ILE A 58 16.04 5.17 -0.83
N LEU A 59 15.12 4.22 -0.63
CA LEU A 59 15.46 2.92 -0.08
C LEU A 59 16.35 2.10 -1.04
N GLY A 60 16.02 2.09 -2.33
CA GLY A 60 16.81 1.40 -3.35
C GLY A 60 18.24 1.94 -3.44
N ASP A 61 18.42 3.26 -3.44
CA ASP A 61 19.73 3.92 -3.46
C ASP A 61 20.51 3.57 -2.19
N HIS A 62 19.87 3.57 -1.02
CA HIS A 62 20.50 3.20 0.25
C HIS A 62 20.96 1.73 0.27
N LEU A 63 20.23 0.83 -0.35
CA LEU A 63 20.57 -0.59 -0.45
C LEU A 63 21.65 -0.89 -1.51
N GLY A 64 21.91 0.01 -2.45
CA GLY A 64 22.89 -0.15 -3.51
C GLY A 64 22.30 -0.38 -4.90
N GLY A 65 21.05 0.03 -5.12
CA GLY A 65 20.37 0.05 -6.40
C GLY A 65 19.38 -1.10 -6.59
N ARG A 66 18.94 -1.25 -7.84
CA ARG A 66 17.85 -2.17 -8.23
C ARG A 66 18.04 -3.61 -7.75
N ASP A 67 19.18 -4.23 -8.07
CA ASP A 67 19.38 -5.66 -7.79
C ASP A 67 19.44 -5.92 -6.28
N ALA A 68 20.04 -4.99 -5.51
CA ALA A 68 20.05 -5.08 -4.05
C ALA A 68 18.66 -4.85 -3.44
N MET A 69 17.87 -3.95 -4.01
CA MET A 69 16.47 -3.75 -3.61
C MET A 69 15.61 -4.98 -3.90
N GLU A 70 15.75 -5.59 -5.08
CA GLU A 70 15.04 -6.81 -5.43
C GLU A 70 15.42 -7.97 -4.51
N ALA A 71 16.72 -8.15 -4.24
CA ALA A 71 17.21 -9.15 -3.29
C ALA A 71 16.66 -8.90 -1.87
N ALA A 72 16.64 -7.66 -1.40
CA ALA A 72 16.09 -7.32 -0.09
C ALA A 72 14.59 -7.62 0.01
N LEU A 73 13.80 -7.28 -1.01
CA LEU A 73 12.37 -7.63 -1.07
C LEU A 73 12.16 -9.13 -1.02
N GLN A 74 12.96 -9.91 -1.79
CA GLN A 74 12.84 -11.36 -1.84
C GLN A 74 13.30 -12.03 -0.56
N ASP A 75 14.48 -11.65 -0.04
CA ASP A 75 15.15 -12.39 1.03
C ASP A 75 14.72 -11.95 2.44
N GLN A 76 14.36 -10.67 2.60
CA GLN A 76 14.03 -10.11 3.91
C GLN A 76 12.52 -9.98 4.15
N LEU A 77 11.70 -9.99 3.07
CA LEU A 77 10.26 -9.83 3.19
C LEU A 77 9.49 -10.99 2.56
N PHE A 78 9.56 -11.19 1.24
CA PHE A 78 8.64 -12.09 0.54
C PHE A 78 8.81 -13.56 0.97
N ARG A 79 10.01 -14.12 0.86
CA ARG A 79 10.25 -15.51 1.27
C ARG A 79 9.98 -15.75 2.77
N PRO A 80 10.48 -14.93 3.69
CA PRO A 80 10.16 -15.09 5.10
C PRO A 80 8.68 -14.96 5.44
N ALA A 81 7.94 -14.10 4.74
CA ALA A 81 6.50 -13.95 4.89
C ALA A 81 5.67 -15.07 4.22
N GLY A 82 6.31 -15.99 3.48
CA GLY A 82 5.60 -17.03 2.72
C GLY A 82 5.05 -16.57 1.36
N MET A 83 5.45 -15.40 0.88
CA MET A 83 5.08 -14.84 -0.43
C MET A 83 6.02 -15.35 -1.54
N THR A 84 5.98 -16.64 -1.79
CA THR A 84 7.01 -17.32 -2.60
C THR A 84 6.90 -17.11 -4.10
N ASN A 85 5.79 -16.54 -4.58
CA ASN A 85 5.54 -16.30 -6.00
C ASN A 85 5.30 -14.80 -6.30
N SER A 86 5.75 -13.93 -5.41
CA SER A 86 5.61 -12.47 -5.57
C SER A 86 6.73 -11.90 -6.42
N ILE A 87 6.37 -11.07 -7.39
CA ILE A 87 7.28 -10.48 -8.37
C ILE A 87 7.18 -8.95 -8.28
N PRO A 88 8.18 -8.26 -7.71
CA PRO A 88 8.24 -6.81 -7.72
C PRO A 88 8.59 -6.31 -9.12
N LYS A 89 8.07 -5.16 -9.51
CA LYS A 89 8.42 -4.49 -10.75
C LYS A 89 9.17 -3.19 -10.49
N PHE A 90 10.01 -2.87 -11.45
CA PHE A 90 10.88 -1.69 -11.41
C PHE A 90 10.62 -0.85 -12.65
N ASP A 91 10.74 0.46 -12.53
CA ASP A 91 10.75 1.36 -13.67
C ASP A 91 12.07 1.26 -14.46
N GLN A 92 12.19 2.02 -15.55
CA GLN A 92 13.39 1.99 -16.40
C GLN A 92 14.63 2.56 -15.69
N ALA A 93 14.44 3.45 -14.72
CA ALA A 93 15.50 4.00 -13.89
C ALA A 93 15.95 3.06 -12.76
N GLY A 94 15.28 1.90 -12.59
CA GLY A 94 15.61 0.90 -11.58
C GLY A 94 14.96 1.15 -10.22
N THR A 95 13.96 2.02 -10.12
CA THR A 95 13.19 2.22 -8.90
C THR A 95 12.12 1.14 -8.77
N PHE A 96 12.01 0.52 -7.62
CA PHE A 96 10.88 -0.34 -7.29
C PHE A 96 9.57 0.47 -7.34
N VAL A 97 8.60 0.02 -8.14
CA VAL A 97 7.28 0.68 -8.25
C VAL A 97 6.43 0.26 -7.05
N GLY A 98 6.78 0.80 -5.88
CA GLY A 98 6.19 0.44 -4.59
C GLY A 98 4.75 0.89 -4.42
N SER A 99 4.27 1.79 -5.27
CA SER A 99 2.89 2.24 -5.27
C SER A 99 1.90 1.23 -5.86
N SER A 100 2.35 0.33 -6.77
CA SER A 100 1.40 -0.40 -7.62
C SER A 100 1.81 -1.83 -7.98
N PHE A 101 3.06 -2.10 -8.31
CA PHE A 101 3.41 -3.28 -9.12
C PHE A 101 4.18 -4.36 -8.36
N VAL A 102 3.51 -5.00 -7.40
CA VAL A 102 3.84 -6.35 -6.96
C VAL A 102 2.81 -7.32 -7.54
N TYR A 103 3.24 -8.19 -8.44
CA TYR A 103 2.38 -9.24 -8.97
C TYR A 103 2.52 -10.48 -8.10
N ALA A 104 1.40 -10.92 -7.53
CA ALA A 104 1.39 -12.04 -6.59
C ALA A 104 0.10 -12.85 -6.70
N PRO A 105 0.12 -14.16 -6.44
CA PRO A 105 -1.10 -14.93 -6.22
C PRO A 105 -1.87 -14.40 -5.00
N VAL A 106 -3.17 -14.63 -4.96
CA VAL A 106 -4.04 -14.26 -3.83
C VAL A 106 -3.50 -14.76 -2.49
N ARG A 107 -2.90 -15.96 -2.47
CA ARG A 107 -2.32 -16.55 -1.25
C ARG A 107 -1.11 -15.77 -0.73
N ASP A 108 -0.31 -15.18 -1.61
CA ASP A 108 0.83 -14.36 -1.20
C ASP A 108 0.34 -13.02 -0.61
N PHE A 109 -0.69 -12.40 -1.19
CA PHE A 109 -1.35 -11.23 -0.59
C PHE A 109 -2.01 -11.55 0.76
N LEU A 110 -2.59 -12.75 0.89
CA LEU A 110 -3.12 -13.22 2.18
C LEU A 110 -1.99 -13.35 3.22
N ALA A 111 -0.86 -13.96 2.84
CA ALA A 111 0.31 -14.10 3.71
C ALA A 111 0.85 -12.73 4.17
N PHE A 112 0.82 -11.71 3.32
CA PHE A 112 1.18 -10.33 3.69
C PHE A 112 0.22 -9.76 4.75
N GLY A 113 -1.08 -9.92 4.57
CA GLY A 113 -2.07 -9.48 5.58
C GLY A 113 -1.92 -10.23 6.90
N GLU A 114 -1.74 -11.56 6.85
CA GLU A 114 -1.48 -12.41 8.02
C GLU A 114 -0.21 -11.99 8.78
N LEU A 115 0.85 -11.59 8.08
CA LEU A 115 2.06 -11.08 8.70
C LEU A 115 1.74 -9.88 9.62
N PHE A 116 0.93 -8.95 9.18
CA PHE A 116 0.51 -7.79 9.99
C PHE A 116 -0.47 -8.19 11.09
N ARG A 117 -1.44 -9.09 10.81
CA ARG A 117 -2.37 -9.60 11.81
C ARG A 117 -1.64 -10.30 12.98
N ASN A 118 -0.56 -11.00 12.68
CA ASN A 118 0.25 -11.73 13.65
C ASN A 118 1.41 -10.88 14.23
N GLY A 119 1.32 -9.55 14.21
CA GLY A 119 2.31 -8.66 14.80
C GLY A 119 3.71 -8.81 14.22
N GLY A 120 3.82 -9.13 12.93
CA GLY A 120 5.08 -9.30 12.22
C GLY A 120 5.69 -10.71 12.29
N MET A 121 4.90 -11.69 12.72
CA MET A 121 5.29 -13.10 12.75
C MET A 121 4.75 -13.87 11.55
N ALA A 122 5.59 -14.68 10.92
CA ALA A 122 5.20 -15.70 9.95
C ALA A 122 5.55 -17.08 10.52
N GLY A 123 4.55 -17.78 11.04
CA GLY A 123 4.77 -18.93 11.90
C GLY A 123 5.60 -18.56 13.13
N GLU A 124 6.74 -19.23 13.31
CA GLU A 124 7.66 -18.95 14.43
C GLU A 124 8.71 -17.87 14.09
N GLN A 125 8.81 -17.45 12.83
CA GLN A 125 9.80 -16.49 12.38
C GLN A 125 9.29 -15.05 12.54
N ARG A 126 10.09 -14.20 13.17
CA ARG A 126 9.85 -12.75 13.17
C ARG A 126 10.41 -12.14 11.90
N VAL A 127 9.52 -11.59 11.07
CA VAL A 127 9.85 -10.89 9.82
C VAL A 127 9.86 -9.37 10.03
N LEU A 128 8.84 -8.85 10.75
CA LEU A 128 8.75 -7.43 11.12
C LEU A 128 8.76 -7.30 12.65
N SER A 129 9.32 -6.21 13.16
CA SER A 129 9.20 -5.92 14.58
C SER A 129 7.75 -5.59 14.96
N GLN A 130 7.31 -5.98 16.16
CA GLN A 130 5.99 -5.59 16.66
C GLN A 130 5.81 -4.07 16.65
N ALA A 131 6.84 -3.33 17.08
CA ALA A 131 6.81 -1.87 17.09
C ALA A 131 6.57 -1.25 15.69
N TRP A 132 7.11 -1.88 14.63
CA TRP A 132 6.85 -1.44 13.26
C TRP A 132 5.40 -1.71 12.85
N VAL A 133 4.87 -2.89 13.16
CA VAL A 133 3.47 -3.23 12.89
C VAL A 133 2.54 -2.25 13.60
N ASP A 134 2.75 -2.01 14.90
CA ASP A 134 1.94 -1.08 15.69
C ASP A 134 2.01 0.35 15.14
N ALA A 135 3.20 0.79 14.72
CA ALA A 135 3.36 2.09 14.08
C ALA A 135 2.64 2.15 12.73
N SER A 136 2.69 1.06 11.96
CA SER A 136 2.10 1.03 10.60
C SER A 136 0.59 1.13 10.60
N VAL A 137 -0.09 0.57 11.61
CA VAL A 137 -1.56 0.55 11.70
C VAL A 137 -2.12 1.57 12.70
N ARG A 138 -1.27 2.44 13.24
CA ARG A 138 -1.71 3.60 14.03
C ARG A 138 -2.07 4.75 13.10
N GLU A 139 -3.09 5.55 13.45
CA GLU A 139 -3.46 6.73 12.71
C GLU A 139 -2.34 7.79 12.76
N HIS A 140 -1.85 8.19 11.61
CA HIS A 140 -0.88 9.26 11.41
C HIS A 140 -1.47 10.44 10.66
N SER A 141 -2.53 10.21 9.91
CA SER A 141 -3.23 11.20 9.11
C SER A 141 -4.68 10.79 8.91
N ILE A 142 -5.50 11.74 8.54
CA ILE A 142 -6.89 11.53 8.12
C ILE A 142 -6.98 12.07 6.70
N ASP A 143 -7.63 11.33 5.83
CA ASP A 143 -7.99 11.79 4.50
C ASP A 143 -9.19 12.73 4.60
N ASP A 144 -9.02 13.97 4.19
CA ASP A 144 -10.03 15.02 4.36
C ASP A 144 -11.30 14.76 3.53
N GLU A 145 -11.19 14.04 2.40
CA GLU A 145 -12.33 13.73 1.53
C GLU A 145 -13.22 12.63 2.11
N SER A 146 -12.61 11.48 2.44
CA SER A 146 -13.35 10.33 2.97
C SER A 146 -13.47 10.35 4.49
N GLY A 147 -12.65 11.15 5.15
CA GLY A 147 -12.46 11.17 6.58
C GLY A 147 -11.86 9.87 7.14
N GLN A 148 -11.32 8.99 6.28
CA GLN A 148 -10.71 7.72 6.69
C GLN A 148 -9.31 7.95 7.24
N GLY A 149 -8.98 7.25 8.34
CA GLY A 149 -7.63 7.28 8.91
C GLY A 149 -6.62 6.57 8.02
N TYR A 150 -5.36 7.01 8.09
CA TYR A 150 -4.25 6.43 7.35
C TYR A 150 -3.03 6.24 8.26
N GLY A 151 -2.46 5.04 8.18
CA GLY A 151 -1.23 4.66 8.89
C GLY A 151 0.01 4.83 8.01
N LEU A 152 0.95 3.89 8.11
CA LEU A 152 2.11 3.81 7.21
C LEU A 152 1.76 2.83 6.07
N GLN A 153 1.19 3.35 5.01
CA GLN A 153 0.69 2.62 3.82
C GLN A 153 -0.51 1.68 4.10
N TRP A 154 -1.22 1.89 5.20
CA TRP A 154 -2.44 1.19 5.55
C TRP A 154 -3.61 2.17 5.70
N TRP A 155 -4.73 1.87 5.04
CA TRP A 155 -6.00 2.50 5.32
C TRP A 155 -6.60 1.92 6.59
N LEU A 156 -7.07 2.77 7.49
CA LEU A 156 -7.68 2.37 8.76
C LEU A 156 -9.20 2.41 8.58
N ALA A 157 -9.86 1.27 8.71
CA ALA A 157 -11.30 1.21 8.56
C ALA A 157 -12.00 1.88 9.75
N ARG A 158 -13.13 2.52 9.45
CA ARG A 158 -14.03 3.08 10.46
C ARG A 158 -15.11 2.07 10.81
N ASP A 159 -14.70 0.90 11.23
CA ASP A 159 -15.58 -0.15 11.71
C ASP A 159 -15.40 -0.38 13.22
N GLU A 160 -16.30 -1.15 13.80
CA GLU A 160 -16.27 -1.51 15.23
C GLU A 160 -15.12 -2.48 15.60
N PHE A 161 -14.44 -3.05 14.59
CA PHE A 161 -13.38 -4.05 14.78
C PHE A 161 -11.99 -3.45 14.73
N GLY A 162 -11.84 -2.16 14.38
CA GLY A 162 -10.53 -1.55 14.19
C GLY A 162 -9.72 -2.20 13.08
N SER A 163 -10.40 -2.58 12.00
CA SER A 163 -9.74 -3.19 10.86
C SER A 163 -8.85 -2.20 10.09
N PHE A 164 -7.91 -2.76 9.34
CA PHE A 164 -7.08 -2.00 8.42
C PHE A 164 -6.89 -2.75 7.11
N CYS A 165 -6.52 -2.04 6.05
CA CYS A 165 -6.52 -2.62 4.73
C CYS A 165 -5.54 -1.98 3.75
N CYS A 166 -5.16 -2.75 2.73
CA CYS A 166 -4.64 -2.22 1.48
C CYS A 166 -5.77 -2.13 0.46
N ASN A 167 -5.92 -0.96 -0.16
CA ASN A 167 -6.86 -0.75 -1.26
C ASN A 167 -6.08 -0.69 -2.56
N GLY A 168 -6.49 -1.50 -3.52
CA GLY A 168 -5.99 -1.45 -4.89
C GLY A 168 -7.06 -0.97 -5.85
N TYR A 169 -6.63 -0.53 -7.02
CA TYR A 169 -7.49 -0.04 -8.08
C TYR A 169 -8.56 -1.07 -8.46
N GLU A 170 -9.77 -0.60 -8.76
CA GLU A 170 -10.93 -1.43 -9.12
C GLU A 170 -11.35 -2.47 -8.05
N GLY A 171 -11.10 -2.17 -6.77
CA GLY A 171 -11.59 -2.98 -5.65
C GLY A 171 -10.71 -4.17 -5.27
N GLN A 172 -9.42 -4.14 -5.60
CA GLN A 172 -8.47 -5.07 -5.01
C GLN A 172 -8.37 -4.79 -3.50
N ARG A 173 -8.33 -5.82 -2.68
CA ARG A 173 -8.36 -5.65 -1.23
C ARG A 173 -7.54 -6.70 -0.50
N ILE A 174 -6.73 -6.25 0.46
CA ILE A 174 -6.28 -7.04 1.59
C ILE A 174 -6.93 -6.43 2.82
N GLN A 175 -7.79 -7.16 3.50
CA GLN A 175 -8.46 -6.71 4.72
C GLN A 175 -7.97 -7.52 5.90
N VAL A 176 -7.60 -6.83 6.98
CA VAL A 176 -7.15 -7.42 8.24
C VAL A 176 -8.07 -6.97 9.36
N VAL A 177 -8.64 -7.93 10.10
CA VAL A 177 -9.58 -7.72 11.20
C VAL A 177 -9.04 -8.42 12.45
N PRO A 178 -8.10 -7.80 13.19
CA PRO A 178 -7.36 -8.48 14.24
C PRO A 178 -8.23 -9.08 15.35
N PRO A 179 -9.28 -8.38 15.88
CA PRO A 179 -10.10 -8.94 16.96
C PRO A 179 -10.86 -10.21 16.57
N LEU A 180 -11.14 -10.40 15.27
CA LEU A 180 -11.81 -11.59 14.76
C LEU A 180 -10.84 -12.69 14.32
N GLY A 181 -9.51 -12.45 14.42
CA GLY A 181 -8.52 -13.35 13.89
C GLY A 181 -8.64 -13.56 12.38
N LEU A 182 -9.19 -12.59 11.66
CA LEU A 182 -9.57 -12.71 10.25
C LEU A 182 -8.66 -11.88 9.35
N THR A 183 -8.22 -12.51 8.27
CA THR A 183 -7.65 -11.80 7.11
C THR A 183 -8.35 -12.34 5.85
N PHE A 184 -8.74 -11.48 4.96
CA PHE A 184 -9.26 -11.90 3.66
C PHE A 184 -8.73 -11.04 2.52
N VAL A 185 -8.68 -11.62 1.34
CA VAL A 185 -8.20 -10.97 0.12
C VAL A 185 -9.26 -11.10 -0.96
N ARG A 186 -9.51 -10.00 -1.63
CA ARG A 186 -10.30 -9.98 -2.85
C ARG A 186 -9.45 -9.46 -3.99
N VAL A 187 -9.45 -10.17 -5.09
CA VAL A 187 -8.94 -9.71 -6.38
C VAL A 187 -10.06 -9.80 -7.41
N GLY A 188 -10.17 -8.81 -8.27
CA GLY A 188 -11.18 -8.75 -9.31
C GLY A 188 -11.47 -7.31 -9.71
N LYS A 189 -11.95 -7.14 -10.94
CA LYS A 189 -12.35 -5.85 -11.47
C LYS A 189 -13.77 -5.49 -10.99
N THR A 190 -13.92 -4.29 -10.44
CA THR A 190 -15.22 -3.70 -10.10
C THR A 190 -15.19 -2.22 -10.48
N GLU A 191 -16.18 -1.77 -11.21
CA GLU A 191 -16.29 -0.38 -11.62
C GLU A 191 -16.57 0.54 -10.44
N ALA A 192 -16.19 1.82 -10.55
CA ALA A 192 -16.29 2.80 -9.48
C ALA A 192 -17.70 2.96 -8.92
N ASP A 193 -18.72 2.83 -9.76
CA ASP A 193 -20.14 2.95 -9.38
C ASP A 193 -20.59 1.92 -8.32
N TYR A 194 -19.84 0.81 -8.17
CA TYR A 194 -20.10 -0.24 -7.18
C TYR A 194 -19.19 -0.19 -5.96
N SER A 195 -18.50 0.93 -5.73
CA SER A 195 -17.55 1.07 -4.62
C SER A 195 -18.22 0.95 -3.25
N ASP A 196 -19.43 1.48 -3.09
CA ASP A 196 -20.19 1.40 -1.84
C ASP A 196 -20.70 -0.02 -1.59
N ASP A 197 -21.15 -0.74 -2.63
CA ASP A 197 -21.54 -2.13 -2.54
C ASP A 197 -20.37 -3.03 -2.11
N LEU A 198 -19.16 -2.76 -2.64
CA LEU A 198 -17.96 -3.46 -2.20
C LEU A 198 -17.61 -3.17 -0.74
N ARG A 199 -17.75 -1.94 -0.29
CA ARG A 199 -17.53 -1.57 1.11
C ARG A 199 -18.52 -2.30 2.02
N ALA A 200 -19.79 -2.31 1.64
CA ALA A 200 -20.82 -3.06 2.35
C ALA A 200 -20.52 -4.57 2.39
N PHE A 201 -20.06 -5.13 1.28
CA PHE A 201 -19.66 -6.54 1.20
C PHE A 201 -18.50 -6.86 2.17
N TYR A 202 -17.44 -6.03 2.22
CA TYR A 202 -16.33 -6.25 3.14
C TYR A 202 -16.77 -6.22 4.60
N ASN A 203 -17.68 -5.29 4.96
CA ASN A 203 -18.24 -5.23 6.30
C ASN A 203 -19.09 -6.46 6.63
N GLN A 204 -19.92 -6.95 5.69
CA GLN A 204 -20.71 -8.17 5.87
C GLN A 204 -19.81 -9.40 6.06
N VAL A 205 -18.70 -9.50 5.32
CA VAL A 205 -17.73 -10.59 5.54
C VAL A 205 -17.19 -10.53 6.96
N ALA A 206 -16.75 -9.37 7.46
CA ALA A 206 -16.25 -9.24 8.82
C ALA A 206 -17.34 -9.61 9.85
N GLN A 207 -18.56 -9.10 9.69
CA GLN A 207 -19.70 -9.40 10.59
C GLN A 207 -20.07 -10.89 10.62
N ALA A 208 -19.87 -11.63 9.53
CA ALA A 208 -20.16 -13.07 9.50
C ALA A 208 -19.19 -13.90 10.38
N PHE A 209 -18.10 -13.31 10.86
CA PHE A 209 -17.11 -13.93 11.77
C PHE A 209 -17.13 -13.32 13.18
N ALA A 210 -18.00 -12.35 13.47
CA ALA A 210 -18.14 -11.68 14.75
C ALA A 210 -19.10 -12.47 15.76
#